data_52f4a5feaf33c5417a8f5994f36b550f
#
_entry.id   52f4a5feaf33c5417a8f5994f36b550f
#
_cell.length_a   1.000
_cell.length_b   1.000
_cell.length_c   1.000
_cell.angle_alpha   90.00
_cell.angle_beta   90.00
_cell.angle_gamma   90.00
#
_symmetry.space_group_name_H-M   'P 1'
#
loop_
_entity.id
_entity.type
_entity.pdbx_description
1 polymer ?
#
loop_
_entity_poly.entity_id
_entity_poly.type
_entity_poly.pdbx_seq_one_letter_code
_entity_poly.pdbx_strand_id
1 'polypeptide(L)'
;METLRNDAWKEKFLDKLIVGDSLKLLKEIPDNSINLIVTSPPYFQQRDYEVEGAIGNEKNVEDYLEKILKVFHEAVRITRPDGHIVFNLGDKYKDGSLMLIPWRFAIEAIRREKVKLINYVTWIKLNPTPRQYKKRLVNATEPFFIFTKSDNYYFDIDSFNPDGRKVEKRRRRSSNIGEKYFELIEKSDLTPEQKRKAKEELEKVIQEVKEGKIAEFRMKIRGIHALPFGGQEGGRMIQLERQGFTIIRIYGNQLKRDIIESPVETIKGIKHPAVYPERVVEELIKLLCPPNGIVLDPFVGSGTTAVAAYKLGRHYIGIDINPKYIEYAKERIKKVQRTSILDYILNNKVIKNERS
;
A
#
# COMPACT_ATOMS: atom_id res chain seq x y z
N MET A 1 10.56 32.50 -15.29
CA MET A 1 9.41 32.78 -14.38
C MET A 1 8.63 31.53 -14.00
N GLU A 2 8.54 30.50 -14.83
CA GLU A 2 7.86 29.23 -14.49
C GLU A 2 8.60 28.41 -13.43
N THR A 3 9.92 28.38 -13.43
CA THR A 3 10.76 27.69 -12.44
C THR A 3 10.64 28.31 -11.05
N LEU A 4 10.54 29.61 -10.92
CA LEU A 4 10.39 30.31 -9.62
C LEU A 4 9.00 30.11 -8.98
N ARG A 5 7.95 29.94 -9.80
CA ARG A 5 6.61 29.58 -9.30
C ARG A 5 6.53 28.12 -8.82
N ASN A 6 7.40 27.24 -9.34
CA ASN A 6 7.37 25.81 -9.04
C ASN A 6 7.99 25.46 -7.68
N ASP A 7 8.72 26.35 -7.04
CA ASP A 7 9.37 26.07 -5.75
C ASP A 7 8.66 26.70 -4.55
N ALA A 8 7.87 27.75 -4.73
CA ALA A 8 7.17 28.43 -3.64
C ALA A 8 6.20 27.53 -2.84
N TRP A 9 5.53 26.58 -3.51
CA TRP A 9 4.67 25.63 -2.82
C TRP A 9 5.47 24.65 -1.95
N LYS A 10 6.70 24.28 -2.37
CA LYS A 10 7.57 23.40 -1.57
C LYS A 10 7.99 24.07 -0.28
N GLU A 11 8.34 25.35 -0.31
CA GLU A 11 8.66 26.10 0.90
C GLU A 11 7.50 26.12 1.89
N LYS A 12 6.26 26.19 1.39
CA LYS A 12 5.04 26.18 2.20
C LYS A 12 4.71 24.80 2.75
N PHE A 13 4.87 23.75 1.95
CA PHE A 13 4.29 22.42 2.22
C PHE A 13 5.31 21.32 2.53
N LEU A 14 6.50 21.34 1.89
CA LEU A 14 7.44 20.20 1.99
C LEU A 14 8.01 20.09 3.41
N ASP A 15 7.94 18.88 3.96
CA ASP A 15 8.34 18.55 5.32
C ASP A 15 7.63 19.40 6.39
N LYS A 16 6.35 19.74 6.13
CA LYS A 16 5.51 20.53 7.02
C LYS A 16 4.29 19.77 7.49
N LEU A 17 3.86 20.16 8.69
CA LEU A 17 2.59 19.78 9.31
C LEU A 17 1.77 21.06 9.49
N ILE A 18 0.63 21.14 8.80
CA ILE A 18 -0.10 22.40 8.55
C ILE A 18 -1.52 22.27 9.11
N VAL A 19 -1.91 23.28 9.89
CA VAL A 19 -3.30 23.41 10.35
C VAL A 19 -4.14 24.02 9.23
N GLY A 20 -5.21 23.35 8.82
CA GLY A 20 -6.15 23.93 7.85
C GLY A 20 -7.09 22.91 7.23
N ASP A 21 -8.00 23.47 6.45
CA ASP A 21 -8.96 22.70 5.64
C ASP A 21 -8.24 22.05 4.44
N SER A 22 -8.29 20.72 4.40
CA SER A 22 -7.64 19.92 3.35
C SER A 22 -8.08 20.34 1.95
N LEU A 23 -9.39 20.54 1.70
CA LEU A 23 -9.90 20.96 0.39
C LEU A 23 -9.36 22.31 -0.08
N LYS A 24 -9.11 23.24 0.86
CA LYS A 24 -8.53 24.54 0.53
C LYS A 24 -7.04 24.41 0.25
N LEU A 25 -6.30 23.71 1.13
CA LEU A 25 -4.85 23.61 1.03
C LEU A 25 -4.38 22.74 -0.13
N LEU A 26 -5.10 21.65 -0.46
CA LEU A 26 -4.76 20.81 -1.61
C LEU A 26 -4.79 21.60 -2.93
N LYS A 27 -5.68 22.58 -3.09
CA LYS A 27 -5.76 23.43 -4.29
C LYS A 27 -4.51 24.29 -4.53
N GLU A 28 -3.71 24.53 -3.50
CA GLU A 28 -2.47 25.28 -3.59
C GLU A 28 -1.27 24.43 -4.02
N ILE A 29 -1.42 23.10 -4.00
CA ILE A 29 -0.39 22.14 -4.46
C ILE A 29 -0.54 21.97 -5.97
N PRO A 30 0.55 22.09 -6.75
CA PRO A 30 0.49 21.93 -8.21
C PRO A 30 0.08 20.52 -8.63
N ASP A 31 -0.45 20.42 -9.85
CA ASP A 31 -0.75 19.14 -10.50
C ASP A 31 0.50 18.24 -10.57
N ASN A 32 0.30 16.94 -10.45
CA ASN A 32 1.34 15.93 -10.65
C ASN A 32 2.62 16.16 -9.82
N SER A 33 2.47 16.60 -8.56
CA SER A 33 3.59 16.94 -7.67
C SER A 33 3.89 15.86 -6.62
N ILE A 34 2.91 15.04 -6.25
CA ILE A 34 2.97 14.11 -5.13
C ILE A 34 3.18 12.67 -5.62
N ASN A 35 4.12 11.95 -5.00
CA ASN A 35 4.40 10.56 -5.33
C ASN A 35 3.38 9.59 -4.70
N LEU A 36 2.97 9.85 -3.46
CA LEU A 36 2.07 8.97 -2.73
C LEU A 36 1.16 9.78 -1.81
N ILE A 37 -0.13 9.52 -1.90
CA ILE A 37 -1.10 9.96 -0.89
C ILE A 37 -1.51 8.72 -0.08
N VAL A 38 -1.35 8.76 1.24
CA VAL A 38 -1.84 7.73 2.17
C VAL A 38 -2.64 8.42 3.25
N THR A 39 -3.91 8.08 3.37
CA THR A 39 -4.79 8.77 4.31
C THR A 39 -5.91 7.89 4.85
N SER A 40 -6.36 8.22 6.05
CA SER A 40 -7.58 7.73 6.66
C SER A 40 -8.43 8.94 7.04
N PRO A 41 -9.36 9.36 6.17
CA PRO A 41 -10.26 10.45 6.47
C PRO A 41 -11.08 10.19 7.74
N PRO A 42 -11.62 11.22 8.37
CA PRO A 42 -12.55 11.06 9.48
C PRO A 42 -13.70 10.12 9.11
N TYR A 43 -14.01 9.14 9.96
CA TYR A 43 -15.03 8.14 9.68
C TYR A 43 -16.43 8.66 9.95
N PHE A 44 -17.38 8.28 9.10
CA PHE A 44 -18.77 8.72 9.16
C PHE A 44 -19.42 8.46 10.54
N GLN A 45 -19.74 9.52 11.28
CA GLN A 45 -20.42 9.49 12.59
C GLN A 45 -19.85 8.46 13.59
N GLN A 46 -18.58 8.17 13.51
CA GLN A 46 -17.94 7.28 14.48
C GLN A 46 -17.33 8.04 15.64
N ARG A 47 -17.03 9.32 15.45
CA ARG A 47 -16.35 10.16 16.45
C ARG A 47 -16.68 11.64 16.26
N ASP A 48 -16.67 12.35 17.36
CA ASP A 48 -16.68 13.80 17.35
C ASP A 48 -15.22 14.30 17.24
N TYR A 49 -14.95 15.02 16.17
CA TYR A 49 -13.64 15.61 15.93
C TYR A 49 -13.47 17.00 16.55
N GLU A 50 -14.44 17.46 17.35
CA GLU A 50 -14.41 18.71 18.16
C GLU A 50 -14.15 20.00 17.33
N VAL A 51 -14.30 19.97 16.00
CA VAL A 51 -14.08 21.13 15.14
C VAL A 51 -15.28 21.33 14.22
N GLU A 52 -15.80 22.55 14.20
CA GLU A 52 -16.90 22.93 13.30
C GLU A 52 -16.47 22.80 11.83
N GLY A 53 -17.33 22.21 11.00
CA GLY A 53 -17.04 22.00 9.58
C GLY A 53 -16.17 20.76 9.27
N ALA A 54 -15.72 20.01 10.29
CA ALA A 54 -15.00 18.76 10.09
C ALA A 54 -15.83 17.74 9.30
N ILE A 55 -15.19 17.00 8.41
CA ILE A 55 -15.78 15.84 7.71
C ILE A 55 -16.02 14.73 8.75
N GLY A 56 -17.10 13.96 8.57
CA GLY A 56 -17.45 12.83 9.45
C GLY A 56 -18.73 13.06 10.27
N ASN A 57 -19.23 14.30 10.39
CA ASN A 57 -20.41 14.66 11.17
C ASN A 57 -21.66 14.91 10.31
N GLU A 58 -21.64 14.49 9.04
CA GLU A 58 -22.75 14.65 8.10
C GLU A 58 -23.99 13.89 8.59
N LYS A 59 -25.19 14.40 8.24
CA LYS A 59 -26.47 13.78 8.63
C LYS A 59 -26.73 12.45 7.92
N ASN A 60 -26.26 12.31 6.69
CA ASN A 60 -26.40 11.10 5.89
C ASN A 60 -25.06 10.70 5.27
N VAL A 61 -24.96 9.46 4.80
CA VAL A 61 -23.73 8.90 4.24
C VAL A 61 -23.43 9.44 2.84
N GLU A 62 -24.43 9.86 2.13
CA GLU A 62 -24.31 10.45 0.79
C GLU A 62 -23.53 11.77 0.85
N ASP A 63 -23.91 12.67 1.76
CA ASP A 63 -23.21 13.94 1.98
C ASP A 63 -21.77 13.73 2.46
N TYR A 64 -21.56 12.74 3.30
CA TYR A 64 -20.22 12.35 3.73
C TYR A 64 -19.36 11.89 2.54
N LEU A 65 -19.87 10.97 1.72
CA LEU A 65 -19.17 10.47 0.55
C LEU A 65 -18.86 11.58 -0.44
N GLU A 66 -19.78 12.52 -0.67
CA GLU A 66 -19.56 13.68 -1.54
C GLU A 66 -18.38 14.54 -1.07
N LYS A 67 -18.25 14.77 0.23
CA LYS A 67 -17.12 15.53 0.78
C LYS A 67 -15.80 14.78 0.62
N ILE A 68 -15.77 13.48 0.91
CA ILE A 68 -14.56 12.66 0.74
C ILE A 68 -14.17 12.56 -0.73
N LEU A 69 -15.13 12.43 -1.64
CA LEU A 69 -14.87 12.38 -3.08
C LEU A 69 -14.32 13.70 -3.63
N LYS A 70 -14.70 14.86 -3.07
CA LYS A 70 -14.06 16.15 -3.40
C LYS A 70 -12.57 16.17 -3.00
N VAL A 71 -12.23 15.62 -1.83
CA VAL A 71 -10.83 15.48 -1.42
C VAL A 71 -10.10 14.50 -2.32
N PHE A 72 -10.74 13.39 -2.70
CA PHE A 72 -10.18 12.41 -3.62
C PHE A 72 -9.92 13.01 -5.01
N HIS A 73 -10.82 13.85 -5.52
CA HIS A 73 -10.62 14.59 -6.78
C HIS A 73 -9.33 15.41 -6.76
N GLU A 74 -9.12 16.22 -5.72
CA GLU A 74 -7.88 16.97 -5.56
C GLU A 74 -6.67 16.07 -5.39
N ALA A 75 -6.81 14.94 -4.66
CA ALA A 75 -5.77 13.93 -4.54
C ALA A 75 -5.37 13.37 -5.91
N VAL A 76 -6.34 13.07 -6.78
CA VAL A 76 -6.07 12.64 -8.16
C VAL A 76 -5.32 13.71 -8.94
N ARG A 77 -5.74 14.98 -8.88
CA ARG A 77 -5.12 16.10 -9.58
C ARG A 77 -3.63 16.24 -9.22
N ILE A 78 -3.31 16.27 -7.92
CA ILE A 78 -1.95 16.55 -7.44
C ILE A 78 -1.01 15.32 -7.48
N THR A 79 -1.55 14.11 -7.56
CA THR A 79 -0.72 12.90 -7.67
C THR A 79 -0.08 12.79 -9.04
N ARG A 80 1.20 12.42 -9.08
CA ARG A 80 1.97 12.17 -10.31
C ARG A 80 1.36 11.04 -11.14
N PRO A 81 1.59 10.99 -12.47
CA PRO A 81 1.14 9.87 -13.30
C PRO A 81 1.70 8.51 -12.86
N ASP A 82 2.91 8.49 -12.29
CA ASP A 82 3.61 7.32 -11.75
C ASP A 82 3.38 7.12 -10.25
N GLY A 83 2.53 7.93 -9.62
CA GLY A 83 2.23 7.91 -8.20
C GLY A 83 0.97 7.12 -7.84
N HIS A 84 0.69 7.07 -6.53
CA HIS A 84 -0.43 6.32 -5.98
C HIS A 84 -1.27 7.16 -5.01
N ILE A 85 -2.54 6.74 -4.89
CA ILE A 85 -3.48 7.30 -3.93
C ILE A 85 -4.03 6.15 -3.10
N VAL A 86 -3.85 6.23 -1.78
CA VAL A 86 -4.30 5.19 -0.85
C VAL A 86 -5.27 5.78 0.16
N PHE A 87 -6.48 5.25 0.18
CA PHE A 87 -7.53 5.64 1.13
C PHE A 87 -7.93 4.46 2.00
N ASN A 88 -7.91 4.68 3.30
CA ASN A 88 -8.46 3.77 4.30
C ASN A 88 -9.74 4.37 4.87
N LEU A 89 -10.83 3.62 4.85
CA LEU A 89 -12.10 4.02 5.42
C LEU A 89 -12.67 2.93 6.31
N GLY A 90 -13.21 3.34 7.44
CA GLY A 90 -13.97 2.46 8.34
C GLY A 90 -15.44 2.32 7.91
N ASP A 91 -16.00 1.15 8.15
CA ASP A 91 -17.41 0.90 7.90
C ASP A 91 -18.25 1.00 9.19
N LYS A 92 -19.55 1.17 9.05
CA LYS A 92 -20.49 1.35 10.13
C LYS A 92 -21.75 0.51 9.92
N TYR A 93 -22.37 0.11 11.02
CA TYR A 93 -23.70 -0.50 11.00
C TYR A 93 -24.79 0.55 11.28
N LYS A 94 -25.87 0.49 10.51
CA LYS A 94 -27.09 1.23 10.74
C LYS A 94 -28.28 0.26 10.65
N ASP A 95 -29.16 0.29 11.62
CA ASP A 95 -30.36 -0.56 11.69
C ASP A 95 -30.07 -2.06 11.48
N GLY A 96 -28.96 -2.54 12.02
CA GLY A 96 -28.51 -3.93 11.90
C GLY A 96 -27.80 -4.30 10.60
N SER A 97 -27.74 -3.40 9.61
CA SER A 97 -27.10 -3.61 8.32
C SER A 97 -25.75 -2.88 8.22
N LEU A 98 -24.79 -3.51 7.56
CA LEU A 98 -23.51 -2.88 7.22
C LEU A 98 -23.73 -1.86 6.11
N MET A 99 -23.21 -0.65 6.27
CA MET A 99 -23.45 0.45 5.32
C MET A 99 -22.59 0.39 4.06
N LEU A 100 -21.55 -0.44 4.05
CA LEU A 100 -20.61 -0.61 2.94
C LEU A 100 -19.91 0.69 2.50
N ILE A 101 -19.66 1.60 3.44
CA ILE A 101 -19.10 2.93 3.18
C ILE A 101 -17.78 2.86 2.39
N PRO A 102 -16.78 2.02 2.76
CA PRO A 102 -15.53 1.92 2.02
C PRO A 102 -15.74 1.50 0.56
N TRP A 103 -16.62 0.54 0.32
CA TRP A 103 -16.88 0.02 -1.02
C TRP A 103 -17.68 1.00 -1.89
N ARG A 104 -18.66 1.70 -1.29
CA ARG A 104 -19.38 2.79 -1.96
C ARG A 104 -18.43 3.90 -2.40
N PHE A 105 -17.51 4.29 -1.52
CA PHE A 105 -16.45 5.25 -1.86
C PHE A 105 -15.61 4.75 -3.06
N ALA A 106 -15.09 3.51 -3.00
CA ALA A 106 -14.22 2.99 -4.03
C ALA A 106 -14.90 2.91 -5.41
N ILE A 107 -16.18 2.49 -5.45
CA ILE A 107 -16.99 2.44 -6.67
C ILE A 107 -17.19 3.84 -7.25
N GLU A 108 -17.58 4.81 -6.42
CA GLU A 108 -17.77 6.19 -6.86
C GLU A 108 -16.47 6.87 -7.30
N ALA A 109 -15.36 6.59 -6.61
CA ALA A 109 -14.03 7.08 -6.97
C ALA A 109 -13.63 6.63 -8.39
N ILE A 110 -13.79 5.35 -8.71
CA ILE A 110 -13.51 4.80 -10.06
C ILE A 110 -14.48 5.39 -11.09
N ARG A 111 -15.75 5.55 -10.75
CA ARG A 111 -16.77 6.05 -11.67
C ARG A 111 -16.56 7.52 -12.05
N ARG A 112 -16.11 8.34 -11.10
CA ARG A 112 -15.97 9.80 -11.28
C ARG A 112 -14.60 10.21 -11.81
N GLU A 113 -13.56 9.48 -11.44
CA GLU A 113 -12.18 9.83 -11.78
C GLU A 113 -11.57 8.83 -12.76
N LYS A 114 -10.64 9.30 -13.59
CA LYS A 114 -9.87 8.43 -14.50
C LYS A 114 -8.75 7.72 -13.75
N VAL A 115 -9.12 6.85 -12.81
CA VAL A 115 -8.18 6.06 -12.01
C VAL A 115 -8.49 4.58 -12.08
N LYS A 116 -7.47 3.76 -11.82
CA LYS A 116 -7.59 2.31 -11.68
C LYS A 116 -7.41 1.92 -10.22
N LEU A 117 -8.30 1.10 -9.69
CA LEU A 117 -8.09 0.42 -8.43
C LEU A 117 -7.24 -0.83 -8.69
N ILE A 118 -5.95 -0.78 -8.35
CA ILE A 118 -5.02 -1.88 -8.65
C ILE A 118 -5.00 -2.97 -7.58
N ASN A 119 -5.20 -2.58 -6.32
CA ASN A 119 -5.34 -3.49 -5.18
C ASN A 119 -6.20 -2.85 -4.09
N TYR A 120 -6.73 -3.68 -3.18
CA TYR A 120 -7.01 -3.26 -1.82
C TYR A 120 -6.21 -4.14 -0.86
N VAL A 121 -5.50 -3.50 0.07
CA VAL A 121 -4.78 -4.20 1.13
C VAL A 121 -5.66 -4.27 2.36
N THR A 122 -5.85 -5.46 2.90
CA THR A 122 -6.64 -5.66 4.10
C THR A 122 -5.76 -5.59 5.34
N TRP A 123 -5.97 -4.57 6.17
CA TRP A 123 -5.42 -4.56 7.51
C TRP A 123 -6.25 -5.43 8.43
N ILE A 124 -5.63 -6.47 9.00
CA ILE A 124 -6.21 -7.33 10.03
C ILE A 124 -5.79 -6.83 11.40
N LYS A 125 -6.76 -6.41 12.21
CA LYS A 125 -6.57 -5.95 13.58
C LYS A 125 -6.37 -7.14 14.51
N LEU A 126 -5.16 -7.33 15.04
CA LEU A 126 -4.86 -8.43 15.95
C LEU A 126 -5.55 -8.30 17.33
N ASN A 127 -5.90 -7.06 17.73
CA ASN A 127 -6.58 -6.72 18.95
C ASN A 127 -7.80 -5.82 18.69
N PRO A 128 -8.82 -6.29 17.96
CA PRO A 128 -10.02 -5.50 17.70
C PRO A 128 -10.71 -5.15 19.03
N THR A 129 -11.53 -4.07 19.02
CA THR A 129 -12.29 -3.65 20.19
C THR A 129 -13.09 -4.85 20.73
N PRO A 130 -12.97 -5.20 22.02
CA PRO A 130 -13.60 -6.40 22.61
C PRO A 130 -15.10 -6.18 22.82
N ARG A 131 -15.86 -6.06 21.72
CA ARG A 131 -17.32 -5.98 21.75
C ARG A 131 -17.89 -7.35 21.37
N GLN A 132 -18.59 -7.97 22.31
CA GLN A 132 -19.30 -9.21 22.03
C GLN A 132 -20.70 -8.89 21.48
N TYR A 133 -20.95 -9.33 20.27
CA TYR A 133 -22.27 -9.26 19.64
C TYR A 133 -22.87 -10.66 19.55
N LYS A 134 -24.14 -10.81 19.97
CA LYS A 134 -24.82 -12.12 19.93
C LYS A 134 -25.18 -12.61 18.53
N LYS A 135 -25.29 -11.68 17.55
CA LYS A 135 -25.82 -11.99 16.21
C LYS A 135 -24.93 -11.53 15.06
N ARG A 136 -23.68 -11.16 15.32
CA ARG A 136 -22.71 -10.78 14.28
C ARG A 136 -21.28 -10.92 14.78
N LEU A 137 -20.34 -10.96 13.85
CA LEU A 137 -18.90 -10.94 14.15
C LEU A 137 -18.41 -9.51 14.42
N VAL A 138 -17.26 -9.40 15.10
CA VAL A 138 -16.56 -8.12 15.32
C VAL A 138 -15.83 -7.73 14.03
N ASN A 139 -15.90 -6.46 13.65
CA ASN A 139 -15.12 -5.93 12.53
C ASN A 139 -13.64 -5.88 12.91
N ALA A 140 -12.88 -6.86 12.45
CA ALA A 140 -11.46 -6.97 12.69
C ALA A 140 -10.61 -6.58 11.46
N THR A 141 -11.22 -6.05 10.41
CA THR A 141 -10.52 -5.70 9.18
C THR A 141 -10.90 -4.31 8.69
N GLU A 142 -9.95 -3.64 8.03
CA GLU A 142 -10.19 -2.40 7.28
C GLU A 142 -9.44 -2.45 5.94
N PRO A 143 -10.05 -1.97 4.84
CA PRO A 143 -9.43 -1.91 3.53
C PRO A 143 -8.59 -0.65 3.35
N PHE A 144 -7.43 -0.78 2.70
CA PHE A 144 -6.67 0.31 2.10
C PHE A 144 -6.79 0.16 0.58
N PHE A 145 -7.54 1.02 -0.07
CA PHE A 145 -7.72 1.01 -1.52
C PHE A 145 -6.56 1.71 -2.20
N ILE A 146 -5.89 1.05 -3.15
CA ILE A 146 -4.74 1.58 -3.88
C ILE A 146 -5.15 1.94 -5.29
N PHE A 147 -5.16 3.24 -5.60
CA PHE A 147 -5.48 3.77 -6.92
C PHE A 147 -4.24 4.29 -7.62
N THR A 148 -4.27 4.26 -8.96
CA THR A 148 -3.25 4.84 -9.84
C THR A 148 -3.88 5.51 -11.07
N LYS A 149 -3.17 6.48 -11.67
CA LYS A 149 -3.62 7.22 -12.85
C LYS A 149 -3.20 6.54 -14.17
N SER A 150 -2.13 5.75 -14.14
CA SER A 150 -1.56 5.13 -15.35
C SER A 150 -1.17 3.68 -15.11
N ASP A 151 -0.72 2.99 -16.13
CA ASP A 151 -0.15 1.63 -16.03
C ASP A 151 1.35 1.64 -15.74
N ASN A 152 2.01 2.79 -15.89
CA ASN A 152 3.43 2.97 -15.61
C ASN A 152 3.61 3.68 -14.27
N TYR A 153 3.50 2.92 -13.18
CA TYR A 153 3.61 3.41 -11.81
C TYR A 153 4.78 2.75 -11.07
N TYR A 154 5.28 3.43 -10.05
CA TYR A 154 6.29 2.87 -9.15
C TYR A 154 5.69 1.76 -8.30
N PHE A 155 6.33 0.59 -8.21
CA PHE A 155 5.86 -0.51 -7.38
C PHE A 155 7.04 -1.40 -6.95
N ASP A 156 7.49 -1.26 -5.70
CA ASP A 156 8.60 -2.05 -5.15
C ASP A 156 8.09 -3.22 -4.31
N ILE A 157 7.73 -4.29 -5.00
CA ILE A 157 7.18 -5.50 -4.36
C ILE A 157 8.20 -6.20 -3.45
N ASP A 158 9.50 -6.04 -3.71
CA ASP A 158 10.54 -6.70 -2.93
C ASP A 158 10.72 -6.06 -1.56
N SER A 159 10.55 -4.74 -1.46
CA SER A 159 10.56 -4.01 -0.20
C SER A 159 9.31 -4.22 0.67
N PHE A 160 8.22 -4.72 0.10
CA PHE A 160 6.99 -5.02 0.84
C PHE A 160 7.16 -6.29 1.69
N ASN A 161 7.13 -6.14 3.01
CA ASN A 161 7.32 -7.25 3.96
C ASN A 161 6.32 -7.21 5.13
N PRO A 162 5.03 -7.41 4.87
CA PRO A 162 3.97 -7.27 5.87
C PRO A 162 4.08 -8.24 7.05
N ASP A 163 4.71 -9.39 6.84
CA ASP A 163 4.90 -10.40 7.90
C ASP A 163 6.10 -10.08 8.81
N GLY A 164 6.97 -9.12 8.44
CA GLY A 164 8.20 -8.79 9.17
C GLY A 164 9.20 -9.96 9.27
N ARG A 165 8.96 -11.03 8.51
CA ARG A 165 9.85 -12.18 8.50
C ARG A 165 11.17 -11.77 7.85
N LYS A 166 12.28 -12.06 8.52
CA LYS A 166 13.59 -11.94 7.88
C LYS A 166 13.56 -12.83 6.64
N VAL A 167 13.69 -12.23 5.46
CA VAL A 167 13.84 -12.98 4.22
C VAL A 167 15.19 -13.67 4.34
N GLU A 168 15.18 -14.93 4.81
CA GLU A 168 16.35 -15.78 4.64
C GLU A 168 16.56 -15.85 3.11
N LYS A 169 17.67 -15.29 2.63
CA LYS A 169 18.13 -15.53 1.27
C LYS A 169 18.25 -17.03 1.15
N ARG A 170 17.20 -17.69 0.61
CA ARG A 170 17.27 -19.10 0.32
C ARG A 170 18.53 -19.29 -0.48
N ARG A 171 19.51 -19.99 0.09
CA ARG A 171 20.72 -20.39 -0.62
C ARG A 171 20.24 -20.95 -1.96
N ARG A 172 20.72 -20.35 -3.07
CA ARG A 172 20.44 -20.83 -4.42
C ARG A 172 20.58 -22.34 -4.39
N ARG A 173 19.45 -23.03 -4.41
CA ARG A 173 19.46 -24.48 -4.53
C ARG A 173 20.08 -24.81 -5.86
N SER A 174 21.10 -25.63 -5.78
CA SER A 174 21.93 -26.31 -6.75
C SER A 174 21.41 -26.47 -8.20
N SER A 175 22.34 -26.85 -9.04
CA SER A 175 22.41 -27.22 -10.46
C SER A 175 21.16 -27.77 -11.17
N ASN A 176 20.11 -28.16 -10.50
CA ASN A 176 18.96 -28.90 -11.03
C ASN A 176 17.66 -28.07 -11.14
N ILE A 177 17.79 -26.76 -11.47
CA ILE A 177 16.64 -25.90 -11.66
C ILE A 177 15.83 -26.41 -12.86
N GLY A 178 14.59 -26.88 -12.59
CA GLY A 178 13.67 -27.28 -13.65
C GLY A 178 13.82 -28.70 -14.17
N GLU A 179 14.83 -29.47 -13.79
CA GLU A 179 15.11 -30.82 -14.29
C GLU A 179 13.88 -31.74 -14.22
N LYS A 180 13.15 -31.71 -13.11
CA LYS A 180 11.90 -32.46 -12.93
C LYS A 180 10.84 -32.19 -14.00
N TYR A 181 10.82 -30.99 -14.58
CA TYR A 181 9.81 -30.64 -15.57
C TYR A 181 10.14 -31.23 -16.94
N PHE A 182 11.41 -31.43 -17.29
CA PHE A 182 11.78 -32.15 -18.52
C PHE A 182 11.24 -33.60 -18.47
N GLU A 183 11.39 -34.28 -17.35
CA GLU A 183 10.84 -35.63 -17.17
C GLU A 183 9.30 -35.63 -17.23
N LEU A 184 8.64 -34.64 -16.60
CA LEU A 184 7.18 -34.52 -16.62
C LEU A 184 6.65 -34.23 -18.03
N ILE A 185 7.37 -33.42 -18.83
CA ILE A 185 7.02 -33.17 -20.24
C ILE A 185 7.06 -34.50 -21.02
N GLU A 186 8.09 -35.31 -20.82
CA GLU A 186 8.20 -36.59 -21.52
C GLU A 186 7.09 -37.57 -21.15
N LYS A 187 6.72 -37.64 -19.88
CA LYS A 187 5.66 -38.53 -19.35
C LYS A 187 4.23 -38.04 -19.69
N SER A 188 4.08 -36.82 -20.23
CA SER A 188 2.78 -36.22 -20.50
C SER A 188 2.15 -36.71 -21.79
N ASP A 189 0.84 -36.45 -21.94
CA ASP A 189 0.04 -36.73 -23.14
C ASP A 189 0.15 -35.66 -24.23
N LEU A 190 1.17 -34.78 -24.13
CA LEU A 190 1.41 -33.72 -25.08
C LEU A 190 1.87 -34.29 -26.44
N THR A 191 1.44 -33.63 -27.51
CA THR A 191 1.95 -33.93 -28.85
C THR A 191 3.45 -33.67 -28.96
N PRO A 192 4.17 -34.31 -29.90
CA PRO A 192 5.62 -34.07 -30.07
C PRO A 192 5.96 -32.58 -30.25
N GLU A 193 5.13 -31.84 -30.98
CA GLU A 193 5.29 -30.40 -31.18
C GLU A 193 5.09 -29.60 -29.86
N GLN A 194 4.08 -29.96 -29.08
CA GLN A 194 3.83 -29.35 -27.77
C GLN A 194 4.96 -29.65 -26.78
N LYS A 195 5.51 -30.87 -26.78
CA LYS A 195 6.67 -31.22 -25.97
C LYS A 195 7.89 -30.39 -26.32
N ARG A 196 8.17 -30.19 -27.61
CA ARG A 196 9.27 -29.35 -28.10
C ARG A 196 9.11 -27.90 -27.59
N LYS A 197 7.94 -27.27 -27.84
CA LYS A 197 7.64 -25.92 -27.36
C LYS A 197 7.74 -25.79 -25.83
N ALA A 198 7.25 -26.78 -25.09
CA ALA A 198 7.31 -26.80 -23.64
C ALA A 198 8.76 -26.80 -23.11
N LYS A 199 9.65 -27.58 -23.76
CA LYS A 199 11.10 -27.59 -23.42
C LYS A 199 11.77 -26.27 -23.73
N GLU A 200 11.53 -25.70 -24.92
CA GLU A 200 12.09 -24.42 -25.34
C GLU A 200 11.70 -23.28 -24.36
N GLU A 201 10.43 -23.22 -23.95
CA GLU A 201 9.97 -22.23 -22.96
C GLU A 201 10.52 -22.50 -21.56
N LEU A 202 10.66 -23.79 -21.17
CA LEU A 202 11.28 -24.17 -19.90
C LEU A 202 12.74 -23.72 -19.84
N GLU A 203 13.52 -23.93 -20.91
CA GLU A 203 14.92 -23.48 -21.00
C GLU A 203 15.05 -21.98 -20.86
N LYS A 204 14.19 -21.20 -21.54
CA LYS A 204 14.15 -19.72 -21.41
C LYS A 204 13.92 -19.29 -19.97
N VAL A 205 12.93 -19.91 -19.30
CA VAL A 205 12.60 -19.57 -17.92
C VAL A 205 13.70 -19.98 -16.93
N ILE A 206 14.35 -21.10 -17.16
CA ILE A 206 15.55 -21.50 -16.38
C ILE A 206 16.65 -20.45 -16.53
N GLN A 207 16.86 -19.92 -17.75
CA GLN A 207 17.82 -18.87 -18.00
C GLN A 207 17.43 -17.56 -17.28
N GLU A 208 16.16 -17.17 -17.29
CA GLU A 208 15.65 -16.01 -16.53
C GLU A 208 15.93 -16.13 -15.02
N VAL A 209 15.81 -17.35 -14.43
CA VAL A 209 16.20 -17.60 -13.03
C VAL A 209 17.72 -17.46 -12.83
N LYS A 210 18.54 -18.01 -13.73
CA LYS A 210 20.00 -17.92 -13.64
C LYS A 210 20.50 -16.48 -13.74
N GLU A 211 19.87 -15.68 -14.58
CA GLU A 211 20.13 -14.25 -14.74
C GLU A 211 19.57 -13.37 -13.61
N GLY A 212 18.76 -13.95 -12.73
CA GLY A 212 18.16 -13.21 -11.63
C GLY A 212 16.97 -12.32 -12.04
N LYS A 213 16.44 -12.49 -13.26
CA LYS A 213 15.24 -11.78 -13.75
C LYS A 213 13.98 -12.21 -13.01
N ILE A 214 13.93 -13.48 -12.61
CA ILE A 214 12.87 -14.06 -11.78
C ILE A 214 13.49 -14.89 -10.64
N ALA A 215 12.79 -15.00 -9.53
CA ALA A 215 13.28 -15.75 -8.36
C ALA A 215 13.05 -17.26 -8.49
N GLU A 216 11.90 -17.65 -9.03
CA GLU A 216 11.46 -19.04 -9.16
C GLU A 216 10.41 -19.13 -10.28
N PHE A 217 10.09 -20.37 -10.69
CA PHE A 217 8.95 -20.62 -11.56
C PHE A 217 8.22 -21.91 -11.18
N ARG A 218 6.97 -22.01 -11.63
CA ARG A 218 6.18 -23.24 -11.59
C ARG A 218 5.62 -23.53 -12.96
N MET A 219 5.70 -24.78 -13.38
CA MET A 219 5.11 -25.22 -14.64
C MET A 219 3.96 -26.18 -14.36
N LYS A 220 2.84 -26.00 -15.08
CA LYS A 220 1.75 -26.96 -15.14
C LYS A 220 1.68 -27.55 -16.53
N ILE A 221 1.43 -28.84 -16.60
CA ILE A 221 1.42 -29.63 -17.82
C ILE A 221 0.10 -30.42 -17.83
N ARG A 222 -0.61 -30.39 -18.96
CA ARG A 222 -1.85 -31.11 -19.19
C ARG A 222 -1.58 -32.63 -19.02
N GLY A 223 -2.55 -33.36 -18.45
CA GLY A 223 -2.42 -34.79 -18.18
C GLY A 223 -1.59 -35.15 -16.95
N ILE A 224 -0.76 -34.22 -16.43
CA ILE A 224 0.08 -34.42 -15.23
C ILE A 224 -0.45 -33.66 -14.01
N HIS A 225 -0.89 -32.43 -14.22
CA HIS A 225 -1.35 -31.54 -13.13
C HIS A 225 -2.84 -31.33 -13.19
N ALA A 226 -3.47 -31.27 -12.02
CA ALA A 226 -4.89 -30.90 -11.93
C ALA A 226 -5.13 -29.52 -12.59
N LEU A 227 -6.28 -29.40 -13.26
CA LEU A 227 -6.71 -28.14 -13.85
C LEU A 227 -6.79 -27.03 -12.78
N PRO A 228 -6.43 -25.80 -13.10
CA PRO A 228 -6.57 -24.68 -12.16
C PRO A 228 -8.06 -24.51 -11.81
N PHE A 229 -8.36 -24.44 -10.53
CA PHE A 229 -9.69 -24.06 -10.04
C PHE A 229 -9.93 -22.57 -10.37
N GLY A 230 -11.05 -22.26 -11.00
CA GLY A 230 -11.48 -20.88 -11.28
C GLY A 230 -11.52 -20.55 -12.76
N GLY A 231 -12.73 -20.53 -13.31
CA GLY A 231 -13.03 -20.19 -14.70
C GLY A 231 -12.89 -18.71 -14.98
N GLN A 232 -11.68 -18.20 -15.14
CA GLN A 232 -11.48 -16.94 -15.84
C GLN A 232 -11.21 -17.25 -17.30
N GLU A 233 -12.15 -16.86 -18.17
CA GLU A 233 -11.96 -16.84 -19.62
C GLU A 233 -10.73 -15.97 -19.93
N GLY A 234 -9.73 -16.54 -20.60
CA GLY A 234 -8.48 -15.86 -20.95
C GLY A 234 -7.24 -16.22 -20.13
N GLY A 235 -7.39 -17.00 -19.05
CA GLY A 235 -6.31 -17.33 -18.14
C GLY A 235 -5.52 -18.60 -18.50
N ARG A 236 -4.79 -19.08 -17.49
CA ARG A 236 -3.91 -20.27 -17.53
C ARG A 236 -4.60 -21.55 -18.00
N MET A 237 -5.92 -21.66 -17.82
CA MET A 237 -6.71 -22.79 -18.28
C MET A 237 -6.75 -22.86 -19.80
N ILE A 238 -6.99 -21.75 -20.48
CA ILE A 238 -6.96 -21.68 -21.96
C ILE A 238 -5.55 -21.97 -22.48
N GLN A 239 -4.50 -21.47 -21.81
CA GLN A 239 -3.12 -21.82 -22.21
C GLN A 239 -2.87 -23.32 -22.05
N LEU A 240 -3.31 -23.91 -20.94
CA LEU A 240 -3.14 -25.33 -20.67
C LEU A 240 -3.93 -26.19 -21.69
N GLU A 241 -5.12 -25.78 -22.08
CA GLU A 241 -5.94 -26.45 -23.10
C GLU A 241 -5.35 -26.32 -24.50
N ARG A 242 -4.97 -25.11 -24.91
CA ARG A 242 -4.47 -24.83 -26.27
C ARG A 242 -3.02 -25.27 -26.47
N GLN A 243 -2.14 -24.94 -25.52
CA GLN A 243 -0.69 -25.17 -25.65
C GLN A 243 -0.23 -26.44 -24.94
N GLY A 244 -1.06 -27.03 -24.07
CA GLY A 244 -0.74 -28.21 -23.28
C GLY A 244 0.07 -27.90 -22.02
N PHE A 245 0.57 -26.70 -21.84
CA PHE A 245 1.34 -26.30 -20.66
C PHE A 245 1.18 -24.80 -20.35
N THR A 246 1.53 -24.42 -19.12
CA THR A 246 1.66 -23.02 -18.71
C THR A 246 2.79 -22.87 -17.69
N ILE A 247 3.54 -21.77 -17.78
CA ILE A 247 4.62 -21.43 -16.85
C ILE A 247 4.27 -20.18 -16.07
N ILE A 248 4.37 -20.28 -14.75
CA ILE A 248 4.12 -19.21 -13.80
C ILE A 248 5.47 -18.69 -13.35
N ARG A 249 5.82 -17.46 -13.74
CA ARG A 249 7.02 -16.76 -13.30
C ARG A 249 6.76 -16.15 -11.93
N ILE A 250 7.70 -16.32 -11.00
CA ILE A 250 7.64 -15.79 -9.64
C ILE A 250 8.79 -14.80 -9.51
N TYR A 251 8.46 -13.52 -9.40
CA TYR A 251 9.43 -12.42 -9.42
C TYR A 251 10.07 -12.12 -8.06
N GLY A 252 9.57 -12.68 -6.98
CA GLY A 252 10.09 -12.51 -5.63
C GLY A 252 10.26 -13.83 -4.88
N ASN A 253 11.07 -13.84 -3.82
CA ASN A 253 11.34 -15.03 -3.01
C ASN A 253 10.11 -15.57 -2.25
N GLN A 254 9.04 -14.77 -2.15
CA GLN A 254 7.79 -15.15 -1.48
C GLN A 254 6.59 -14.58 -2.24
N LEU A 255 5.48 -15.32 -2.25
CA LEU A 255 4.21 -14.81 -2.70
C LEU A 255 3.77 -13.68 -1.74
N LYS A 256 3.71 -12.45 -2.26
CA LYS A 256 3.22 -11.30 -1.49
C LYS A 256 1.71 -11.30 -1.49
N ARG A 257 1.12 -11.21 -0.32
CA ARG A 257 -0.33 -11.18 -0.11
C ARG A 257 -0.78 -9.75 0.19
N ASP A 258 -1.99 -9.42 -0.18
CA ASP A 258 -2.66 -8.15 0.07
C ASP A 258 -3.22 -8.03 1.50
N ILE A 259 -2.48 -8.56 2.47
CA ILE A 259 -2.87 -8.61 3.89
C ILE A 259 -1.72 -8.08 4.74
N ILE A 260 -2.02 -7.20 5.68
CA ILE A 260 -1.11 -6.74 6.72
C ILE A 260 -1.75 -7.02 8.08
N GLU A 261 -1.11 -7.84 8.90
CA GLU A 261 -1.52 -8.12 10.26
C GLU A 261 -0.80 -7.15 11.22
N SER A 262 -1.55 -6.38 11.99
CA SER A 262 -0.98 -5.45 12.98
C SER A 262 -1.96 -5.18 14.11
N PRO A 263 -1.49 -5.03 15.36
CA PRO A 263 -2.36 -4.54 16.42
C PRO A 263 -2.81 -3.10 16.14
N VAL A 264 -3.97 -2.74 16.68
CA VAL A 264 -4.39 -1.34 16.76
C VAL A 264 -3.43 -0.62 17.69
N GLU A 265 -2.87 0.49 17.24
CA GLU A 265 -1.99 1.31 18.06
C GLU A 265 -2.79 2.31 18.92
N THR A 266 -2.37 2.46 20.17
CA THR A 266 -2.83 3.50 21.06
C THR A 266 -1.66 4.39 21.42
N ILE A 267 -1.78 5.68 21.19
CA ILE A 267 -0.72 6.63 21.57
C ILE A 267 -0.99 7.08 23.02
N LYS A 268 -0.08 6.75 23.95
CA LYS A 268 -0.21 7.15 25.36
C LYS A 268 -0.28 8.67 25.48
N GLY A 269 -1.24 9.18 26.24
CA GLY A 269 -1.41 10.61 26.52
C GLY A 269 -2.20 11.39 25.48
N ILE A 270 -2.61 10.76 24.37
CA ILE A 270 -3.41 11.40 23.34
C ILE A 270 -4.77 10.71 23.25
N LYS A 271 -5.84 11.47 23.49
CA LYS A 271 -7.18 11.03 23.15
C LYS A 271 -7.46 11.11 21.65
N HIS A 272 -6.50 10.67 20.81
CA HIS A 272 -6.73 10.57 19.37
C HIS A 272 -7.45 9.25 19.10
N PRO A 273 -8.62 9.32 18.59
CA PRO A 273 -9.51 8.17 18.58
C PRO A 273 -9.26 7.12 17.49
N ALA A 274 -8.49 7.42 16.43
CA ALA A 274 -8.24 6.50 15.32
C ALA A 274 -6.82 6.69 14.79
N VAL A 275 -5.96 5.79 15.17
CA VAL A 275 -4.59 5.75 14.60
C VAL A 275 -4.45 4.40 13.91
N TYR A 276 -4.24 4.41 12.60
CA TYR A 276 -3.77 3.21 11.95
C TYR A 276 -2.30 2.95 12.34
N PRO A 277 -1.88 1.68 12.42
CA PRO A 277 -0.53 1.35 12.86
C PRO A 277 0.53 1.91 11.92
N GLU A 278 1.59 2.46 12.49
CA GLU A 278 2.73 2.97 11.75
C GLU A 278 3.31 1.91 10.80
N ARG A 279 3.38 0.66 11.25
CA ARG A 279 3.82 -0.48 10.43
C ARG A 279 3.03 -0.66 9.13
N VAL A 280 1.71 -0.47 9.16
CA VAL A 280 0.88 -0.60 7.93
C VAL A 280 1.28 0.45 6.92
N VAL A 281 1.46 1.69 7.39
CA VAL A 281 1.85 2.83 6.55
C VAL A 281 3.27 2.68 6.03
N GLU A 282 4.21 2.21 6.86
CA GLU A 282 5.59 1.94 6.44
C GLU A 282 5.64 0.94 5.29
N GLU A 283 4.88 -0.16 5.36
CA GLU A 283 4.83 -1.16 4.29
C GLU A 283 4.22 -0.58 3.00
N LEU A 284 3.18 0.24 3.10
CA LEU A 284 2.59 0.93 1.94
C LEU A 284 3.56 1.95 1.34
N ILE A 285 4.29 2.72 2.15
CA ILE A 285 5.29 3.68 1.66
C ILE A 285 6.44 2.97 0.95
N LYS A 286 6.97 1.88 1.50
CA LYS A 286 8.02 1.06 0.85
C LYS A 286 7.57 0.56 -0.51
N LEU A 287 6.34 0.05 -0.59
CA LEU A 287 5.77 -0.51 -1.81
C LEU A 287 5.52 0.54 -2.90
N LEU A 288 4.99 1.72 -2.52
CA LEU A 288 4.31 2.66 -3.43
C LEU A 288 5.02 4.01 -3.61
N CYS A 289 6.07 4.30 -2.83
CA CYS A 289 6.78 5.57 -2.91
C CYS A 289 8.29 5.38 -3.07
N PRO A 290 8.91 5.92 -4.13
CA PRO A 290 10.36 5.83 -4.30
C PRO A 290 11.12 6.54 -3.15
N PRO A 291 12.39 6.18 -2.90
CA PRO A 291 13.25 6.95 -2.00
C PRO A 291 13.26 8.44 -2.39
N ASN A 292 13.29 9.33 -1.39
CA ASN A 292 13.17 10.78 -1.54
C ASN A 292 11.86 11.27 -2.21
N GLY A 293 10.87 10.38 -2.42
CA GLY A 293 9.55 10.78 -2.91
C GLY A 293 8.75 11.52 -1.84
N ILE A 294 7.69 12.22 -2.27
CA ILE A 294 6.82 13.02 -1.40
C ILE A 294 5.58 12.20 -1.05
N VAL A 295 5.36 12.01 0.26
CA VAL A 295 4.17 11.39 0.85
C VAL A 295 3.28 12.47 1.44
N LEU A 296 2.00 12.50 1.07
CA LEU A 296 1.03 13.45 1.58
C LEU A 296 -0.12 12.75 2.30
N ASP A 297 -0.51 13.29 3.44
CA ASP A 297 -1.71 12.88 4.18
C ASP A 297 -2.58 14.12 4.47
N PRO A 298 -3.73 14.27 3.78
CA PRO A 298 -4.62 15.40 3.97
C PRO A 298 -5.44 15.34 5.27
N PHE A 299 -5.34 14.24 6.04
CA PHE A 299 -5.98 14.06 7.35
C PHE A 299 -4.99 13.44 8.33
N VAL A 300 -3.82 14.08 8.46
CA VAL A 300 -2.64 13.50 9.11
C VAL A 300 -2.84 13.16 10.59
N GLY A 301 -3.81 13.74 11.23
CA GLY A 301 -4.12 13.49 12.64
C GLY A 301 -2.89 13.60 13.53
N SER A 302 -2.59 12.55 14.26
CA SER A 302 -1.41 12.48 15.15
C SER A 302 -0.07 12.27 14.44
N GLY A 303 -0.02 12.29 13.09
CA GLY A 303 1.20 12.31 12.30
C GLY A 303 1.81 10.95 11.96
N THR A 304 1.06 9.85 12.02
CA THR A 304 1.62 8.51 11.73
C THR A 304 2.22 8.42 10.33
N THR A 305 1.54 8.95 9.30
CA THR A 305 2.05 8.98 7.92
C THR A 305 3.33 9.79 7.81
N ALA A 306 3.39 10.96 8.44
CA ALA A 306 4.56 11.82 8.39
C ALA A 306 5.78 11.18 9.09
N VAL A 307 5.57 10.53 10.24
CA VAL A 307 6.60 9.80 10.98
C VAL A 307 7.13 8.64 10.16
N ALA A 308 6.26 7.83 9.56
CA ALA A 308 6.65 6.70 8.72
C ALA A 308 7.43 7.17 7.48
N ALA A 309 6.98 8.23 6.81
CA ALA A 309 7.68 8.81 5.66
C ALA A 309 9.08 9.29 6.04
N TYR A 310 9.21 10.06 7.13
CA TYR A 310 10.49 10.54 7.62
C TYR A 310 11.47 9.39 7.94
N LYS A 311 11.03 8.38 8.69
CA LYS A 311 11.85 7.21 9.05
C LYS A 311 12.37 6.46 7.82
N LEU A 312 11.60 6.46 6.75
CA LEU A 312 11.93 5.76 5.51
C LEU A 312 12.69 6.64 4.50
N GLY A 313 13.12 7.86 4.88
CA GLY A 313 13.83 8.78 3.99
C GLY A 313 12.96 9.30 2.83
N ARG A 314 11.69 9.55 3.10
CA ARG A 314 10.76 10.22 2.20
C ARG A 314 10.42 11.59 2.77
N HIS A 315 10.12 12.53 1.87
CA HIS A 315 9.52 13.80 2.27
C HIS A 315 8.06 13.59 2.70
N TYR A 316 7.57 14.46 3.59
CA TYR A 316 6.19 14.37 4.04
C TYR A 316 5.47 15.72 3.95
N ILE A 317 4.16 15.65 3.76
CA ILE A 317 3.23 16.77 3.90
C ILE A 317 2.05 16.25 4.70
N GLY A 318 1.73 16.91 5.83
CA GLY A 318 0.59 16.55 6.65
C GLY A 318 -0.34 17.75 6.86
N ILE A 319 -1.63 17.55 6.63
CA ILE A 319 -2.66 18.55 6.84
C ILE A 319 -3.68 18.00 7.84
N ASP A 320 -4.11 18.81 8.78
CA ASP A 320 -5.25 18.52 9.64
C ASP A 320 -5.95 19.81 10.05
N ILE A 321 -7.28 19.77 10.16
CA ILE A 321 -8.06 20.93 10.57
C ILE A 321 -7.90 21.23 12.07
N ASN A 322 -7.55 20.21 12.87
CA ASN A 322 -7.42 20.32 14.32
C ASN A 322 -5.98 20.72 14.72
N PRO A 323 -5.75 21.92 15.28
CA PRO A 323 -4.44 22.41 15.67
C PRO A 323 -3.77 21.52 16.73
N LYS A 324 -4.53 20.89 17.62
CA LYS A 324 -3.99 20.01 18.66
C LYS A 324 -3.36 18.76 18.04
N TYR A 325 -3.95 18.21 16.97
CA TYR A 325 -3.40 17.05 16.29
C TYR A 325 -2.10 17.40 15.57
N ILE A 326 -2.04 18.55 14.94
CA ILE A 326 -0.81 19.05 14.31
C ILE A 326 0.32 19.27 15.33
N GLU A 327 0.01 19.77 16.52
CA GLU A 327 1.00 19.92 17.59
C GLU A 327 1.56 18.56 18.02
N TYR A 328 0.71 17.58 18.27
CA TYR A 328 1.14 16.20 18.56
C TYR A 328 1.99 15.60 17.46
N ALA A 329 1.59 15.77 16.22
CA ALA A 329 2.33 15.28 15.08
C ALA A 329 3.73 15.90 14.99
N LYS A 330 3.85 17.23 15.25
CA LYS A 330 5.14 17.94 15.33
C LYS A 330 6.03 17.41 16.45
N GLU A 331 5.48 17.13 17.62
CA GLU A 331 6.23 16.53 18.72
C GLU A 331 6.76 15.14 18.38
N ARG A 332 5.94 14.30 17.72
CA ARG A 332 6.37 12.97 17.28
C ARG A 332 7.52 13.04 16.26
N ILE A 333 7.44 13.91 15.27
CA ILE A 333 8.53 14.13 14.30
C ILE A 333 9.80 14.60 15.01
N LYS A 334 9.72 15.61 15.89
CA LYS A 334 10.89 16.08 16.68
C LYS A 334 11.54 14.96 17.48
N LYS A 335 10.74 14.09 18.08
CA LYS A 335 11.26 12.95 18.86
C LYS A 335 12.05 11.98 17.97
N VAL A 336 11.53 11.63 16.80
CA VAL A 336 12.21 10.73 15.85
C VAL A 336 13.49 11.38 15.31
N GLN A 337 13.47 12.67 14.99
CA GLN A 337 14.65 13.43 14.56
C GLN A 337 15.77 13.40 15.60
N ARG A 338 15.43 13.62 16.87
CA ARG A 338 16.40 13.56 17.98
C ARG A 338 17.01 12.16 18.14
N THR A 339 16.22 11.11 18.03
CA THR A 339 16.70 9.73 18.11
C THR A 339 17.68 9.43 16.97
N SER A 340 17.34 9.79 15.73
CA SER A 340 18.22 9.60 14.57
C SER A 340 19.56 10.34 14.69
N ILE A 341 19.57 11.55 15.25
CA ILE A 341 20.80 12.31 15.49
C ILE A 341 21.65 11.64 16.59
N LEU A 342 21.04 11.17 17.67
CA LEU A 342 21.73 10.47 18.74
C LEU A 342 22.36 9.16 18.22
N ASP A 343 21.63 8.38 17.47
CA ASP A 343 22.15 7.14 16.86
C ASP A 343 23.33 7.42 15.92
N TYR A 344 23.27 8.49 15.12
CA TYR A 344 24.38 8.92 14.28
C TYR A 344 25.62 9.31 15.09
N ILE A 345 25.44 10.07 16.19
CA ILE A 345 26.54 10.48 17.06
C ILE A 345 27.17 9.27 17.75
N LEU A 346 26.35 8.33 18.26
CA LEU A 346 26.84 7.14 18.94
C LEU A 346 27.62 6.22 18.02
N ASN A 347 27.10 5.97 16.82
CA ASN A 347 27.76 5.14 15.80
C ASN A 347 29.11 5.74 15.36
N ASN A 348 29.21 7.06 15.21
CA ASN A 348 30.47 7.73 14.88
C ASN A 348 31.48 7.75 16.02
N LYS A 349 31.04 7.70 17.30
CA LYS A 349 31.94 7.55 18.44
C LYS A 349 32.53 6.14 18.52
N VAL A 350 31.73 5.10 18.21
CA VAL A 350 32.22 3.71 18.21
C VAL A 350 33.29 3.53 17.13
N ILE A 351 33.07 4.06 15.91
CA ILE A 351 34.04 3.97 14.80
C ILE A 351 35.35 4.70 15.11
N LYS A 352 35.32 5.79 15.88
CA LYS A 352 36.54 6.50 16.28
C LYS A 352 37.32 5.77 17.37
N ASN A 353 36.64 5.07 18.27
CA ASN A 353 37.28 4.28 19.33
C ASN A 353 37.87 2.95 18.85
N GLU A 354 37.41 2.43 17.69
CA GLU A 354 37.99 1.23 17.06
C GLU A 354 39.18 1.55 16.14
N ARG A 355 39.47 2.84 15.89
CA ARG A 355 40.62 3.31 15.08
C ARG A 355 41.73 3.99 15.92
N SER A 356 41.57 4.05 17.22
CA SER A 356 42.60 4.48 18.19
C SER A 356 43.11 3.27 18.99
#